data_a78c57680ff8824787604cdb22f5f2ac
#
_entry.id   a78c57680ff8824787604cdb22f5f2ac
#
_cell.length_a   1.000
_cell.length_b   1.000
_cell.length_c   1.000
_cell.angle_alpha   90.00
_cell.angle_beta   90.00
_cell.angle_gamma   90.00
#
_symmetry.space_group_name_H-M   'P 1'
#
loop_
_entity.id
_entity.type
_entity.pdbx_description
1 polymer ?
#
loop_
_entity_poly.entity_id
_entity_poly.type
_entity_poly.pdbx_seq_one_letter_code
_entity_poly.pdbx_strand_id
1 'polypeptide(L)'
;VARMLRMPVATLRVWERRYALTQPQLSPSGQRLYSADDVRRLALIKQLTDLGHAIGSLAGLDMAQLQQVASTHAHTLMGLQPGAAQPAHPAPAPQPQHAWRLAVIGATLGARLQRPALLRRLTRRGRSVSLLGPFADVVEAEAALHDTEVDALLIHEPRLHPGWLAGLDHAAPGLANTPKAVVYGFAAEAVCDALATAGVSLLRGPQPDAVLAQWLGTLPGAMPPAPQPMTAPAASKP
;
A
#
# COMPACT_ATOMS: atom_id res chain seq x y z
N VAL A 1 -9.42 11.68 29.90
CA VAL A 1 -9.32 11.21 28.50
C VAL A 1 -7.89 11.32 27.98
N ALA A 2 -7.26 12.51 27.91
CA ALA A 2 -5.90 12.68 27.38
C ALA A 2 -4.89 11.72 28.03
N ARG A 3 -4.97 11.57 29.36
CA ARG A 3 -4.11 10.63 30.12
C ARG A 3 -4.36 9.16 29.76
N MET A 4 -5.62 8.77 29.52
CA MET A 4 -5.98 7.41 29.05
C MET A 4 -5.43 7.13 27.66
N LEU A 5 -5.45 8.16 26.78
CA LEU A 5 -4.97 8.06 25.41
C LEU A 5 -3.46 8.27 25.27
N ARG A 6 -2.75 8.45 26.37
CA ARG A 6 -1.29 8.73 26.40
C ARG A 6 -0.90 9.85 25.45
N MET A 7 -1.68 10.94 25.46
CA MET A 7 -1.41 12.09 24.62
C MET A 7 -1.43 13.40 25.43
N PRO A 8 -0.68 14.43 25.03
CA PRO A 8 -0.72 15.74 25.67
C PRO A 8 -2.11 16.37 25.57
N VAL A 9 -2.57 17.02 26.65
CA VAL A 9 -3.86 17.73 26.68
C VAL A 9 -3.94 18.78 25.58
N ALA A 10 -2.83 19.48 25.30
CA ALA A 10 -2.74 20.45 24.24
C ALA A 10 -3.03 19.85 22.85
N THR A 11 -2.51 18.66 22.59
CA THR A 11 -2.76 17.94 21.33
C THR A 11 -4.24 17.57 21.18
N LEU A 12 -4.86 17.06 22.25
CA LEU A 12 -6.30 16.74 22.26
C LEU A 12 -7.14 17.97 21.94
N ARG A 13 -6.80 19.13 22.54
CA ARG A 13 -7.50 20.41 22.29
C ARG A 13 -7.32 20.91 20.85
N VAL A 14 -6.15 20.71 20.25
CA VAL A 14 -5.93 21.02 18.84
C VAL A 14 -6.79 20.12 17.95
N TRP A 15 -6.88 18.83 18.27
CA TRP A 15 -7.70 17.85 17.55
C TRP A 15 -9.19 18.22 17.60
N GLU A 16 -9.70 18.56 18.79
CA GLU A 16 -11.09 19.01 18.97
C GLU A 16 -11.37 20.28 18.13
N ARG A 17 -10.52 21.30 18.26
CA ARG A 17 -10.75 22.60 17.63
C ARG A 17 -10.55 22.58 16.12
N ARG A 18 -9.53 21.86 15.62
CA ARG A 18 -9.15 21.88 14.20
C ARG A 18 -9.93 20.86 13.37
N TYR A 19 -10.27 19.74 13.96
CA TYR A 19 -10.87 18.61 13.25
C TYR A 19 -12.26 18.24 13.76
N ALA A 20 -12.78 18.93 14.77
CA ALA A 20 -14.08 18.70 15.37
C ALA A 20 -14.36 17.20 15.70
N LEU A 21 -13.33 16.49 16.19
CA LEU A 21 -13.39 15.04 16.40
C LEU A 21 -14.41 14.62 17.44
N THR A 22 -14.64 15.47 18.46
CA THR A 22 -15.62 15.28 19.54
C THR A 22 -16.18 16.62 19.96
N GLN A 23 -17.37 16.60 20.58
CA GLN A 23 -18.03 17.76 21.13
C GLN A 23 -18.30 17.52 22.62
N PRO A 24 -17.27 17.65 23.49
CA PRO A 24 -17.42 17.37 24.90
C PRO A 24 -18.38 18.37 25.57
N GLN A 25 -19.24 17.86 26.42
CA GLN A 25 -20.07 18.70 27.30
C GLN A 25 -19.18 19.37 28.35
N LEU A 26 -19.64 20.52 28.85
CA LEU A 26 -18.98 21.19 29.97
C LEU A 26 -19.76 20.88 31.26
N SER A 27 -19.05 20.45 32.28
CA SER A 27 -19.60 20.34 33.63
C SER A 27 -19.86 21.73 34.22
N PRO A 28 -20.65 21.86 35.29
CA PRO A 28 -20.83 23.11 36.00
C PRO A 28 -19.51 23.76 36.51
N SER A 29 -18.47 22.94 36.71
CA SER A 29 -17.11 23.37 37.06
C SER A 29 -16.22 23.69 35.88
N GLY A 30 -16.76 23.72 34.63
CA GLY A 30 -16.00 24.02 33.41
C GLY A 30 -15.11 22.89 32.89
N GLN A 31 -15.26 21.68 33.44
CA GLN A 31 -14.50 20.50 32.97
C GLN A 31 -15.19 19.88 31.76
N ARG A 32 -14.37 19.38 30.79
CA ARG A 32 -14.87 18.67 29.63
C ARG A 32 -15.26 17.24 29.96
N LEU A 33 -16.51 16.91 29.67
CA LEU A 33 -17.07 15.57 29.80
C LEU A 33 -17.17 14.94 28.42
N TYR A 34 -16.58 13.78 28.27
CA TYR A 34 -16.58 13.01 27.02
C TYR A 34 -17.48 11.79 27.21
N SER A 35 -18.28 11.49 26.19
CA SER A 35 -19.05 10.25 26.16
C SER A 35 -18.13 9.04 25.98
N ALA A 36 -18.64 7.85 26.25
CA ALA A 36 -17.91 6.61 26.00
C ALA A 36 -17.55 6.45 24.51
N ASP A 37 -18.42 6.93 23.62
CA ASP A 37 -18.22 6.87 22.17
C ASP A 37 -17.16 7.87 21.72
N ASP A 38 -17.11 9.07 22.31
CA ASP A 38 -16.02 10.03 22.08
C ASP A 38 -14.66 9.42 22.46
N VAL A 39 -14.60 8.76 23.63
CA VAL A 39 -13.36 8.13 24.09
C VAL A 39 -12.93 7.00 23.15
N ARG A 40 -13.87 6.16 22.70
CA ARG A 40 -13.59 5.07 21.74
C ARG A 40 -13.09 5.63 20.41
N ARG A 41 -13.77 6.66 19.89
CA ARG A 41 -13.39 7.33 18.63
C ARG A 41 -12.00 7.94 18.71
N LEU A 42 -11.71 8.68 19.79
CA LEU A 42 -10.39 9.28 20.00
C LEU A 42 -9.29 8.22 20.16
N ALA A 43 -9.58 7.12 20.88
CA ALA A 43 -8.62 6.02 21.04
C ALA A 43 -8.26 5.39 19.69
N LEU A 44 -9.26 5.14 18.84
CA LEU A 44 -9.08 4.54 17.53
C LEU A 44 -8.32 5.47 16.58
N ILE A 45 -8.66 6.77 16.57
CA ILE A 45 -7.93 7.78 15.77
C ILE A 45 -6.49 7.90 16.26
N LYS A 46 -6.25 7.91 17.60
CA LYS A 46 -4.89 7.94 18.17
C LYS A 46 -4.08 6.71 17.73
N GLN A 47 -4.66 5.53 17.84
CA GLN A 47 -4.02 4.29 17.37
C GLN A 47 -3.65 4.35 15.88
N LEU A 48 -4.56 4.81 15.04
CA LEU A 48 -4.31 4.94 13.61
C LEU A 48 -3.27 6.02 13.27
N THR A 49 -3.23 7.13 14.04
CA THR A 49 -2.18 8.15 13.87
C THR A 49 -0.81 7.66 14.32
N ASP A 50 -0.74 6.81 15.35
CA ASP A 50 0.51 6.16 15.78
C ASP A 50 1.02 5.17 14.73
N LEU A 51 0.13 4.58 13.95
CA LEU A 51 0.44 3.74 12.79
C LEU A 51 0.76 4.54 11.52
N GLY A 52 0.87 5.87 11.61
CA GLY A 52 1.28 6.74 10.50
C GLY A 52 0.16 7.34 9.66
N HIS A 53 -1.11 7.14 10.02
CA HIS A 53 -2.21 7.81 9.31
C HIS A 53 -2.28 9.30 9.65
N ALA A 54 -2.51 10.13 8.64
CA ALA A 54 -2.73 11.56 8.86
C ALA A 54 -4.09 11.80 9.54
N ILE A 55 -4.12 12.57 10.63
CA ILE A 55 -5.35 12.87 11.35
C ILE A 55 -6.44 13.49 10.47
N GLY A 56 -6.06 14.33 9.50
CA GLY A 56 -7.00 14.97 8.59
C GLY A 56 -7.76 13.98 7.69
N SER A 57 -7.19 12.80 7.41
CA SER A 57 -7.87 11.75 6.64
C SER A 57 -8.80 10.89 7.50
N LEU A 58 -8.58 10.86 8.82
CA LEU A 58 -9.36 10.08 9.77
C LEU A 58 -10.54 10.88 10.36
N ALA A 59 -10.40 12.19 10.44
CA ALA A 59 -11.35 13.06 11.12
C ALA A 59 -12.77 13.01 10.55
N GLY A 60 -12.90 12.85 9.23
CA GLY A 60 -14.18 12.76 8.53
C GLY A 60 -14.79 11.37 8.47
N LEU A 61 -14.12 10.34 9.01
CA LEU A 61 -14.59 8.97 8.97
C LEU A 61 -15.54 8.69 10.16
N ASP A 62 -16.58 7.89 9.94
CA ASP A 62 -17.42 7.37 11.01
C ASP A 62 -16.74 6.21 11.78
N MET A 63 -17.37 5.70 12.84
CA MET A 63 -16.80 4.63 13.65
C MET A 63 -16.60 3.33 12.87
N ALA A 64 -17.50 2.99 11.96
CA ALA A 64 -17.40 1.79 11.14
C ALA A 64 -16.24 1.89 10.15
N GLN A 65 -16.08 3.05 9.53
CA GLN A 65 -14.98 3.34 8.61
C GLN A 65 -13.62 3.36 9.33
N LEU A 66 -13.55 3.93 10.54
CA LEU A 66 -12.33 3.90 11.37
C LEU A 66 -11.98 2.47 11.79
N GLN A 67 -12.96 1.65 12.16
CA GLN A 67 -12.76 0.23 12.47
C GLN A 67 -12.30 -0.56 11.24
N GLN A 68 -12.84 -0.25 10.07
CA GLN A 68 -12.40 -0.85 8.80
C GLN A 68 -10.91 -0.54 8.54
N VAL A 69 -10.49 0.71 8.74
CA VAL A 69 -9.07 1.09 8.59
C VAL A 69 -8.20 0.35 9.62
N ALA A 70 -8.67 0.24 10.87
CA ALA A 70 -7.95 -0.47 11.94
C ALA A 70 -7.85 -1.98 11.67
N SER A 71 -8.92 -2.61 11.19
CA SER A 71 -8.93 -4.04 10.86
C SER A 71 -7.99 -4.37 9.70
N THR A 72 -7.91 -3.50 8.71
CA THR A 72 -6.96 -3.65 7.59
C THR A 72 -5.52 -3.65 8.10
N HIS A 73 -5.19 -2.78 9.07
CA HIS A 73 -3.87 -2.77 9.70
C HIS A 73 -3.61 -4.00 10.60
N ALA A 74 -4.62 -4.44 11.36
CA ALA A 74 -4.50 -5.60 12.25
C ALA A 74 -4.22 -6.88 11.44
N HIS A 75 -4.85 -7.05 10.27
CA HIS A 75 -4.60 -8.17 9.36
C HIS A 75 -3.17 -8.14 8.79
N THR A 76 -2.62 -6.96 8.54
CA THR A 76 -1.24 -6.80 8.06
C THR A 76 -0.23 -7.21 9.14
N LEU A 77 -0.51 -6.95 10.41
CA LEU A 77 0.37 -7.31 11.54
C LEU A 77 0.17 -8.77 12.01
N MET A 78 -1.02 -9.36 11.84
CA MET A 78 -1.28 -10.78 12.17
C MET A 78 -0.68 -11.75 11.15
N GLY A 79 -0.38 -11.32 9.93
CA GLY A 79 0.34 -12.11 8.92
C GLY A 79 1.81 -12.40 9.30
N LEU A 80 2.30 -11.82 10.39
CA LEU A 80 3.69 -11.97 10.87
C LEU A 80 3.84 -12.93 12.07
N GLN A 81 2.80 -13.65 12.51
CA GLN A 81 2.92 -14.64 13.58
C GLN A 81 2.58 -16.05 13.09
N PRO A 82 3.50 -17.03 13.21
CA PRO A 82 3.20 -18.43 12.92
C PRO A 82 2.45 -19.09 14.10
N GLY A 83 1.25 -19.58 13.85
CA GLY A 83 0.63 -20.67 14.59
C GLY A 83 -0.35 -20.30 15.69
N ALA A 84 -1.64 -20.37 15.40
CA ALA A 84 -2.65 -20.90 16.31
C ALA A 84 -3.88 -21.39 15.55
N ALA A 85 -4.38 -22.54 15.97
CA ALA A 85 -5.35 -23.43 15.37
C ALA A 85 -6.72 -22.81 15.10
N GLN A 86 -7.35 -23.30 14.00
CA GLN A 86 -8.74 -23.07 13.59
C GLN A 86 -9.75 -23.77 14.50
N PRO A 87 -10.98 -23.23 14.58
CA PRO A 87 -12.16 -24.09 14.46
C PRO A 87 -13.10 -23.69 13.31
N ALA A 88 -13.51 -24.75 12.64
CA ALA A 88 -14.69 -25.00 11.76
C ALA A 88 -15.54 -23.86 11.17
N HIS A 89 -15.63 -23.96 9.85
CA HIS A 89 -16.47 -23.36 8.81
C HIS A 89 -17.79 -22.69 9.20
N PRO A 90 -18.05 -21.54 8.57
CA PRO A 90 -19.17 -21.38 7.65
C PRO A 90 -18.78 -20.72 6.31
N ALA A 91 -19.58 -21.00 5.28
CA ALA A 91 -19.67 -20.48 3.91
C ALA A 91 -18.49 -19.69 3.28
N PRO A 92 -18.21 -19.84 1.98
CA PRO A 92 -17.00 -19.36 1.35
C PRO A 92 -16.92 -17.84 1.45
N ALA A 93 -16.04 -17.36 2.35
CA ALA A 93 -15.61 -15.98 2.37
C ALA A 93 -14.93 -15.65 1.03
N PRO A 94 -15.08 -14.41 0.50
CA PRO A 94 -14.34 -14.00 -0.68
C PRO A 94 -12.86 -14.26 -0.43
N GLN A 95 -12.24 -15.00 -1.32
CA GLN A 95 -10.82 -15.34 -1.24
C GLN A 95 -10.00 -14.07 -1.04
N PRO A 96 -8.99 -14.06 -0.16
CA PRO A 96 -8.13 -12.90 0.01
C PRO A 96 -7.53 -12.58 -1.35
N GLN A 97 -7.97 -11.48 -1.93
CA GLN A 97 -7.40 -11.00 -3.18
C GLN A 97 -5.94 -10.70 -2.88
N HIS A 98 -5.04 -11.46 -3.50
CA HIS A 98 -3.60 -11.26 -3.35
C HIS A 98 -3.27 -9.79 -3.65
N ALA A 99 -2.78 -9.09 -2.64
CA ALA A 99 -2.36 -7.69 -2.82
C ALA A 99 -1.17 -7.68 -3.77
N TRP A 100 -1.22 -6.86 -4.81
CA TRP A 100 -0.10 -6.69 -5.72
C TRP A 100 1.08 -6.04 -4.99
N ARG A 101 2.16 -6.80 -4.81
CA ARG A 101 3.35 -6.39 -4.05
C ARG A 101 4.35 -5.73 -4.98
N LEU A 102 4.46 -4.43 -4.87
CA LEU A 102 5.33 -3.60 -5.69
C LEU A 102 6.51 -3.11 -4.86
N ALA A 103 7.71 -3.62 -5.13
CA ALA A 103 8.93 -3.12 -4.51
C ALA A 103 9.38 -1.85 -5.22
N VAL A 104 9.67 -0.79 -4.46
CA VAL A 104 9.99 0.53 -5.00
C VAL A 104 11.43 0.89 -4.67
N ILE A 105 12.23 1.13 -5.71
CA ILE A 105 13.63 1.55 -5.59
C ILE A 105 13.72 3.02 -6.03
N GLY A 106 14.22 3.86 -5.12
CA GLY A 106 14.35 5.31 -5.32
C GLY A 106 13.42 6.14 -4.43
N ALA A 107 14.00 6.92 -3.53
CA ALA A 107 13.29 7.67 -2.50
C ALA A 107 12.25 8.65 -3.07
N THR A 108 12.59 9.38 -4.13
CA THR A 108 11.68 10.35 -4.77
C THR A 108 10.43 9.69 -5.34
N LEU A 109 10.59 8.55 -6.00
CA LEU A 109 9.48 7.79 -6.56
C LEU A 109 8.63 7.17 -5.44
N GLY A 110 9.27 6.62 -4.40
CA GLY A 110 8.61 6.08 -3.23
C GLY A 110 7.74 7.11 -2.51
N ALA A 111 8.29 8.28 -2.21
CA ALA A 111 7.55 9.38 -1.59
C ALA A 111 6.35 9.83 -2.44
N ARG A 112 6.50 9.79 -3.78
CA ARG A 112 5.43 10.12 -4.71
C ARG A 112 4.31 9.07 -4.69
N LEU A 113 4.64 7.78 -4.67
CA LEU A 113 3.68 6.66 -4.65
C LEU A 113 2.90 6.59 -3.34
N GLN A 114 3.49 7.01 -2.22
CA GLN A 114 2.84 7.08 -0.92
C GLN A 114 1.78 8.20 -0.82
N ARG A 115 1.66 9.07 -1.83
CA ARG A 115 0.61 10.12 -1.83
C ARG A 115 -0.78 9.49 -1.89
N PRO A 116 -1.71 9.88 -0.98
CA PRO A 116 -3.04 9.27 -0.92
C PRO A 116 -3.84 9.36 -2.23
N ALA A 117 -3.64 10.41 -3.00
CA ALA A 117 -4.30 10.61 -4.29
C ALA A 117 -3.87 9.58 -5.33
N LEU A 118 -2.57 9.22 -5.36
CA LEU A 118 -2.03 8.23 -6.29
C LEU A 118 -2.39 6.81 -5.85
N LEU A 119 -2.25 6.49 -4.56
CA LEU A 119 -2.66 5.19 -3.99
C LEU A 119 -4.13 4.89 -4.28
N ARG A 120 -5.04 5.86 -4.07
CA ARG A 120 -6.47 5.70 -4.41
C ARG A 120 -6.71 5.43 -5.90
N ARG A 121 -5.89 5.96 -6.79
CA ARG A 121 -5.98 5.67 -8.23
C ARG A 121 -5.54 4.25 -8.57
N LEU A 122 -4.53 3.75 -7.88
CA LEU A 122 -4.03 2.38 -8.04
C LEU A 122 -5.03 1.35 -7.51
N THR A 123 -5.66 1.63 -6.36
CA THR A 123 -6.64 0.73 -5.73
C THR A 123 -8.02 0.74 -6.40
N ARG A 124 -8.39 1.81 -7.15
CA ARG A 124 -9.70 1.93 -7.84
C ARG A 124 -10.01 0.81 -8.85
N ARG A 125 -9.03 0.02 -9.24
CA ARG A 125 -9.20 -1.10 -10.19
C ARG A 125 -9.46 -2.44 -9.51
N GLY A 126 -9.90 -2.44 -8.25
CA GLY A 126 -10.34 -3.65 -7.54
C GLY A 126 -9.23 -4.49 -6.94
N ARG A 127 -8.00 -4.00 -6.92
CA ARG A 127 -6.86 -4.67 -6.31
C ARG A 127 -6.22 -3.81 -5.23
N SER A 128 -5.90 -4.42 -4.09
CA SER A 128 -5.05 -3.79 -3.08
C SER A 128 -3.60 -3.81 -3.59
N VAL A 129 -2.90 -2.67 -3.46
CA VAL A 129 -1.48 -2.54 -3.78
C VAL A 129 -0.71 -2.44 -2.48
N SER A 130 0.26 -3.31 -2.29
CA SER A 130 1.22 -3.27 -1.18
C SER A 130 2.54 -2.71 -1.69
N LEU A 131 2.91 -1.52 -1.22
CA LEU A 131 4.20 -0.92 -1.55
C LEU A 131 5.25 -1.38 -0.56
N LEU A 132 6.33 -1.96 -1.05
CA LEU A 132 7.51 -2.38 -0.29
C LEU A 132 8.63 -1.37 -0.52
N GLY A 133 9.24 -0.86 0.53
CA GLY A 133 10.23 0.21 0.48
C GLY A 133 9.64 1.60 0.76
N PRO A 134 10.20 2.72 0.27
CA PRO A 134 11.23 2.80 -0.80
C PRO A 134 12.61 2.35 -0.32
N PHE A 135 13.33 1.63 -1.18
CA PHE A 135 14.72 1.24 -0.97
C PHE A 135 15.66 2.24 -1.68
N ALA A 136 16.87 2.43 -1.13
CA ALA A 136 17.82 3.34 -1.73
C ALA A 136 18.38 2.78 -3.07
N ASP A 137 18.66 1.47 -3.09
CA ASP A 137 19.15 0.75 -4.25
C ASP A 137 18.63 -0.69 -4.31
N VAL A 138 19.03 -1.43 -5.33
CA VAL A 138 18.59 -2.81 -5.54
C VAL A 138 19.18 -3.80 -4.55
N VAL A 139 20.39 -3.52 -4.02
CA VAL A 139 21.06 -4.37 -3.04
C VAL A 139 20.32 -4.32 -1.70
N GLU A 140 19.94 -3.13 -1.26
CA GLU A 140 19.10 -2.95 -0.08
C GLU A 140 17.74 -3.66 -0.27
N ALA A 141 17.13 -3.51 -1.45
CA ALA A 141 15.88 -4.17 -1.77
C ALA A 141 15.98 -5.70 -1.68
N GLU A 142 17.03 -6.30 -2.25
CA GLU A 142 17.26 -7.74 -2.21
C GLU A 142 17.45 -8.24 -0.77
N ALA A 143 18.28 -7.56 0.01
CA ALA A 143 18.53 -7.92 1.40
C ALA A 143 17.24 -7.86 2.25
N ALA A 144 16.41 -6.84 2.01
CA ALA A 144 15.15 -6.65 2.75
C ALA A 144 14.02 -7.58 2.29
N LEU A 145 14.05 -8.06 1.05
CA LEU A 145 12.98 -8.83 0.42
C LEU A 145 13.31 -10.33 0.25
N HIS A 146 14.41 -10.78 0.85
CA HIS A 146 14.93 -12.16 0.72
C HIS A 146 13.84 -13.24 0.88
N ASP A 147 12.92 -13.08 1.85
CA ASP A 147 11.84 -14.03 2.13
C ASP A 147 10.45 -13.49 1.74
N THR A 148 10.40 -12.44 0.92
CA THR A 148 9.16 -11.77 0.55
C THR A 148 8.90 -11.94 -0.93
N GLU A 149 7.75 -12.52 -1.29
CA GLU A 149 7.33 -12.54 -2.69
C GLU A 149 7.07 -11.12 -3.19
N VAL A 150 7.59 -10.79 -4.37
CA VAL A 150 7.45 -9.51 -5.04
C VAL A 150 6.90 -9.73 -6.43
N ASP A 151 5.79 -9.08 -6.75
CA ASP A 151 5.15 -9.22 -8.05
C ASP A 151 5.81 -8.36 -9.14
N ALA A 152 6.38 -7.20 -8.77
CA ALA A 152 7.14 -6.35 -9.67
C ALA A 152 8.12 -5.42 -8.92
N LEU A 153 9.23 -5.09 -9.58
CA LEU A 153 10.16 -4.05 -9.15
C LEU A 153 9.84 -2.75 -9.89
N LEU A 154 9.66 -1.66 -9.17
CA LEU A 154 9.53 -0.32 -9.74
C LEU A 154 10.76 0.51 -9.39
N ILE A 155 11.54 0.84 -10.39
CA ILE A 155 12.85 1.45 -10.23
C ILE A 155 12.83 2.88 -10.80
N HIS A 156 13.36 3.84 -10.06
CA HIS A 156 13.66 5.17 -10.56
C HIS A 156 15.12 5.25 -10.96
N GLU A 157 15.38 5.29 -12.27
CA GLU A 157 16.72 5.41 -12.82
C GLU A 157 16.84 6.67 -13.67
N PRO A 158 17.55 7.71 -13.20
CA PRO A 158 17.64 8.97 -13.96
C PRO A 158 18.26 8.81 -15.34
N ARG A 159 19.19 7.85 -15.52
CA ARG A 159 19.90 7.63 -16.79
C ARG A 159 20.13 6.15 -17.04
N LEU A 160 19.48 5.63 -18.08
CA LEU A 160 19.71 4.26 -18.53
C LEU A 160 20.89 4.22 -19.50
N HIS A 161 21.73 3.19 -19.37
CA HIS A 161 22.91 2.96 -20.21
C HIS A 161 22.97 1.50 -20.68
N PRO A 162 23.75 1.18 -21.71
CA PRO A 162 24.00 -0.20 -22.12
C PRO A 162 24.55 -1.02 -20.94
N GLY A 163 24.03 -2.23 -20.75
CA GLY A 163 24.43 -3.11 -19.62
C GLY A 163 23.77 -2.80 -18.28
N TRP A 164 22.89 -1.79 -18.19
CA TRP A 164 22.19 -1.46 -16.94
C TRP A 164 21.45 -2.66 -16.35
N LEU A 165 20.69 -3.42 -17.17
CA LEU A 165 19.95 -4.60 -16.73
C LEU A 165 20.85 -5.70 -16.21
N ALA A 166 21.93 -5.99 -16.93
CA ALA A 166 22.91 -7.00 -16.49
C ALA A 166 23.59 -6.60 -15.18
N GLY A 167 23.89 -5.31 -14.99
CA GLY A 167 24.42 -4.78 -13.73
C GLY A 167 23.43 -4.91 -12.58
N LEU A 168 22.14 -4.64 -12.84
CA LEU A 168 21.06 -4.81 -11.86
C LEU A 168 20.90 -6.28 -11.45
N ASP A 169 20.84 -7.20 -12.42
CA ASP A 169 20.66 -8.63 -12.19
C ASP A 169 21.91 -9.25 -11.49
N HIS A 170 23.09 -8.71 -11.75
CA HIS A 170 24.30 -9.11 -11.04
C HIS A 170 24.32 -8.60 -9.59
N ALA A 171 23.83 -7.39 -9.34
CA ALA A 171 23.80 -6.80 -8.01
C ALA A 171 22.72 -7.41 -7.10
N ALA A 172 21.63 -7.94 -7.71
CA ALA A 172 20.51 -8.54 -7.01
C ALA A 172 20.00 -9.80 -7.72
N PRO A 173 20.74 -10.90 -7.65
CA PRO A 173 20.39 -12.14 -8.35
C PRO A 173 19.07 -12.76 -7.88
N GLY A 174 18.68 -12.58 -6.62
CA GLY A 174 17.41 -13.05 -6.09
C GLY A 174 16.19 -12.35 -6.72
N LEU A 175 16.37 -11.13 -7.22
CA LEU A 175 15.33 -10.33 -7.88
C LEU A 175 15.45 -10.34 -9.41
N ALA A 176 16.39 -11.10 -9.99
CA ALA A 176 16.66 -11.12 -11.42
C ALA A 176 15.44 -11.52 -12.26
N ASN A 177 14.65 -12.47 -11.79
CA ASN A 177 13.46 -12.97 -12.48
C ASN A 177 12.18 -12.16 -12.19
N THR A 178 12.24 -11.19 -11.27
CA THR A 178 11.08 -10.35 -10.95
C THR A 178 10.81 -9.36 -12.09
N PRO A 179 9.55 -9.20 -12.55
CA PRO A 179 9.19 -8.21 -13.56
C PRO A 179 9.68 -6.81 -13.19
N LYS A 180 10.36 -6.14 -14.12
CA LYS A 180 10.97 -4.83 -13.90
C LYS A 180 10.20 -3.73 -14.62
N ALA A 181 9.92 -2.66 -13.90
CA ALA A 181 9.31 -1.45 -14.41
C ALA A 181 10.19 -0.25 -14.04
N VAL A 182 10.58 0.55 -15.02
CA VAL A 182 11.56 1.62 -14.83
C VAL A 182 10.99 2.97 -15.23
N VAL A 183 11.04 3.92 -14.30
CA VAL A 183 10.81 5.34 -14.58
C VAL A 183 12.17 5.98 -14.80
N TYR A 184 12.43 6.42 -16.03
CA TYR A 184 13.73 6.99 -16.41
C TYR A 184 13.64 8.44 -16.89
N GLY A 185 14.74 9.19 -16.77
CA GLY A 185 14.83 10.56 -17.28
C GLY A 185 15.40 10.61 -18.70
N PHE A 186 16.52 9.92 -18.91
CA PHE A 186 17.26 9.92 -20.16
C PHE A 186 17.77 8.52 -20.52
N ALA A 187 17.62 8.16 -21.80
CA ALA A 187 18.18 6.95 -22.41
C ALA A 187 18.35 7.14 -23.90
N ALA A 188 19.31 6.45 -24.51
CA ALA A 188 19.37 6.30 -25.96
C ALA A 188 18.26 5.34 -26.44
N GLU A 189 17.70 5.57 -27.62
CA GLU A 189 16.61 4.76 -28.19
C GLU A 189 16.98 3.27 -28.23
N ALA A 190 18.16 2.96 -28.73
CA ALA A 190 18.67 1.58 -28.78
C ALA A 190 18.72 0.89 -27.41
N VAL A 191 18.94 1.64 -26.32
CA VAL A 191 18.92 1.10 -24.95
C VAL A 191 17.48 0.81 -24.52
N CYS A 192 16.54 1.70 -24.84
CA CYS A 192 15.12 1.49 -24.58
C CYS A 192 14.59 0.25 -25.32
N ASP A 193 14.94 0.09 -26.59
CA ASP A 193 14.52 -1.06 -27.42
C ASP A 193 15.09 -2.38 -26.87
N ALA A 194 16.35 -2.38 -26.49
CA ALA A 194 16.98 -3.56 -25.88
C ALA A 194 16.32 -3.95 -24.53
N LEU A 195 16.03 -2.97 -23.68
CA LEU A 195 15.35 -3.22 -22.39
C LEU A 195 13.89 -3.66 -22.57
N ALA A 196 13.17 -3.07 -23.52
CA ALA A 196 11.80 -3.46 -23.86
C ALA A 196 11.77 -4.91 -24.40
N THR A 197 12.73 -5.28 -25.25
CA THR A 197 12.89 -6.65 -25.76
C THR A 197 13.22 -7.65 -24.63
N ALA A 198 13.94 -7.20 -23.61
CA ALA A 198 14.21 -7.99 -22.42
C ALA A 198 13.03 -8.03 -21.43
N GLY A 199 11.85 -7.48 -21.77
CA GLY A 199 10.64 -7.50 -20.95
C GLY A 199 10.59 -6.43 -19.86
N VAL A 200 11.47 -5.43 -19.88
CA VAL A 200 11.43 -4.31 -18.96
C VAL A 200 10.38 -3.29 -19.41
N SER A 201 9.45 -2.95 -18.51
CA SER A 201 8.46 -1.90 -18.78
C SER A 201 9.07 -0.52 -18.52
N LEU A 202 9.01 0.37 -19.51
CA LEU A 202 9.67 1.67 -19.46
C LEU A 202 8.67 2.82 -19.44
N LEU A 203 8.90 3.81 -18.58
CA LEU A 203 8.16 5.08 -18.55
C LEU A 203 9.13 6.25 -18.48
N ARG A 204 9.14 7.09 -19.49
CA ARG A 204 9.96 8.31 -19.47
C ARG A 204 9.33 9.33 -18.52
N GLY A 205 10.09 9.77 -17.52
CA GLY A 205 9.69 10.80 -16.56
C GLY A 205 10.18 12.20 -16.95
N PRO A 206 9.68 13.24 -16.26
CA PRO A 206 8.60 13.20 -15.28
C PRO A 206 7.22 13.10 -15.95
N GLN A 207 6.30 12.34 -15.36
CA GLN A 207 4.93 12.19 -15.84
C GLN A 207 3.93 12.58 -14.73
N PRO A 208 2.73 13.09 -15.08
CA PRO A 208 1.65 13.32 -14.11
C PRO A 208 1.25 12.04 -13.36
N ASP A 209 0.73 12.18 -12.12
CA ASP A 209 0.29 11.04 -11.30
C ASP A 209 -0.78 10.18 -11.99
N ALA A 210 -1.61 10.79 -12.85
CA ALA A 210 -2.62 10.05 -13.61
C ALA A 210 -2.00 9.09 -14.62
N VAL A 211 -0.97 9.55 -15.35
CA VAL A 211 -0.24 8.75 -16.35
C VAL A 211 0.55 7.65 -15.66
N LEU A 212 1.24 7.99 -14.55
CA LEU A 212 1.97 7.00 -13.76
C LEU A 212 1.03 5.90 -13.25
N ALA A 213 -0.13 6.25 -12.68
CA ALA A 213 -1.10 5.28 -12.20
C ALA A 213 -1.70 4.41 -13.31
N GLN A 214 -1.95 4.99 -14.48
CA GLN A 214 -2.44 4.25 -15.63
C GLN A 214 -1.40 3.23 -16.10
N TRP A 215 -0.15 3.65 -16.25
CA TRP A 215 0.94 2.79 -16.68
C TRP A 215 1.23 1.67 -15.67
N LEU A 216 1.26 1.96 -14.37
CA LEU A 216 1.38 0.95 -13.31
C LEU A 216 0.26 -0.10 -13.38
N GLY A 217 -0.93 0.30 -13.79
CA GLY A 217 -2.05 -0.61 -14.02
C GLY A 217 -1.90 -1.55 -15.22
N THR A 218 -0.91 -1.34 -16.10
CA THR A 218 -0.60 -2.23 -17.23
C THR A 218 0.50 -3.23 -16.93
N LEU A 219 1.17 -3.10 -15.78
CA LEU A 219 2.29 -3.97 -15.43
C LEU A 219 1.82 -5.41 -15.16
N PRO A 220 2.68 -6.42 -15.40
CA PRO A 220 2.41 -7.81 -15.03
C PRO A 220 2.04 -7.92 -13.53
N GLY A 221 1.06 -8.75 -13.23
CA GLY A 221 0.55 -8.88 -11.87
C GLY A 221 -0.38 -7.77 -11.38
N ALA A 222 -0.45 -6.61 -12.08
CA ALA A 222 -1.33 -5.50 -11.72
C ALA A 222 -2.82 -5.76 -12.03
N MET A 223 -3.15 -6.69 -12.94
CA MET A 223 -4.54 -7.07 -13.23
C MET A 223 -4.90 -8.42 -12.60
N PRO A 224 -6.11 -8.58 -12.03
CA PRO A 224 -6.60 -9.91 -11.65
C PRO A 224 -6.66 -10.80 -12.90
N PRO A 225 -6.38 -12.12 -12.78
CA PRO A 225 -6.59 -13.03 -13.88
C PRO A 225 -8.05 -12.91 -14.35
N ALA A 226 -8.26 -12.86 -15.67
CA ALA A 226 -9.62 -12.88 -16.23
C ALA A 226 -10.40 -14.05 -15.64
N PRO A 227 -11.71 -13.89 -15.29
CA PRO A 227 -12.50 -14.99 -14.78
C PRO A 227 -12.46 -16.13 -15.82
N GLN A 228 -11.94 -17.27 -15.40
CA GLN A 228 -11.91 -18.46 -16.25
C GLN A 228 -13.37 -18.84 -16.54
N PRO A 229 -13.74 -19.11 -17.81
CA PRO A 229 -15.07 -19.57 -18.11
C PRO A 229 -15.28 -20.87 -17.34
N MET A 230 -16.29 -20.89 -16.47
CA MET A 230 -16.71 -22.10 -15.78
C MET A 230 -17.04 -23.13 -16.84
N THR A 231 -16.21 -24.16 -16.96
CA THR A 231 -16.54 -25.37 -17.72
C THR A 231 -17.78 -25.96 -17.08
N ALA A 232 -18.90 -25.84 -17.76
CA ALA A 232 -20.13 -26.49 -17.36
C ALA A 232 -19.88 -28.01 -17.21
N PRO A 233 -20.34 -28.67 -16.13
CA PRO A 233 -20.21 -30.11 -16.02
C PRO A 233 -20.96 -30.75 -17.17
N ALA A 234 -20.25 -31.60 -17.91
CA ALA A 234 -20.84 -32.41 -18.99
C ALA A 234 -22.03 -33.18 -18.43
N ALA A 235 -23.22 -32.90 -18.97
CA ALA A 235 -24.42 -33.64 -18.66
C ALA A 235 -24.22 -35.11 -19.08
N SER A 236 -24.10 -36.00 -18.11
CA SER A 236 -24.25 -37.44 -18.35
C SER A 236 -25.66 -37.69 -18.83
N LYS A 237 -25.78 -38.16 -20.04
CA LYS A 237 -27.04 -38.75 -20.56
C LYS A 237 -27.16 -40.19 -20.10
N PRO A 238 -28.38 -40.66 -19.82
CA PRO A 238 -28.70 -41.98 -19.34
C PRO A 238 -28.45 -43.11 -20.40
#